data_d885acc7cb2cbf01489ead1ed5235aaf
#
_entry.id   d885acc7cb2cbf01489ead1ed5235aaf
#
_cell.length_a   1.000
_cell.length_b   1.000
_cell.length_c   1.000
_cell.angle_alpha   90.00
_cell.angle_beta   90.00
_cell.angle_gamma   90.00
#
_symmetry.space_group_name_H-M   'P 1'
#
loop_
_entity.id
_entity.type
_entity.pdbx_description
1 polymer ?
#
loop_
_entity_poly.entity_id
_entity_poly.type
_entity_poly.pdbx_seq_one_letter_code
_entity_poly.pdbx_strand_id
1 'polypeptide(L)'
;MTAYFAFFAIMHSILADPRFKTWAGKRFGNVFDRWQRLAYTVLALIMILPFIYIFVSLPDRILYIVSWPGMGLTAACQALAAIALLAALRQTGITYFLGLEQIKRASAPGGLVTSGFYCHHRNPLFFFAALFLWLSPIMTLNLLAFNILATVYFYIGALHEEQSLMAEFGPEYEAYKKRVPMFLPRLKC
;
A
#
# COMPACT_ATOMS: atom_id res chain seq x y z
N MET A 1 -2.87 10.07 18.05
CA MET A 1 -2.70 9.06 16.98
C MET A 1 -3.44 9.45 15.71
N THR A 2 -4.77 9.60 15.73
CA THR A 2 -5.60 9.93 14.54
C THR A 2 -5.18 11.18 13.79
N ALA A 3 -4.93 12.29 14.51
CA ALA A 3 -4.47 13.55 13.89
C ALA A 3 -3.13 13.39 13.15
N TYR A 4 -2.17 12.67 13.75
CA TYR A 4 -0.90 12.41 13.07
C TYR A 4 -1.07 11.47 11.87
N PHE A 5 -1.91 10.44 11.98
CA PHE A 5 -2.23 9.57 10.85
C PHE A 5 -2.87 10.36 9.70
N ALA A 6 -3.82 11.25 10.00
CA ALA A 6 -4.43 12.12 9.00
C ALA A 6 -3.39 13.04 8.33
N PHE A 7 -2.49 13.63 9.11
CA PHE A 7 -1.37 14.42 8.58
C PHE A 7 -0.48 13.57 7.65
N PHE A 8 -0.07 12.38 8.10
CA PHE A 8 0.68 11.45 7.27
C PHE A 8 -0.05 11.13 5.96
N ALA A 9 -1.33 10.75 6.04
CA ALA A 9 -2.14 10.37 4.89
C ALA A 9 -2.27 11.53 3.88
N ILE A 10 -2.49 12.75 4.35
CA ILE A 10 -2.59 13.95 3.50
C ILE A 10 -1.25 14.23 2.82
N MET A 11 -0.16 14.29 3.57
CA MET A 11 1.17 14.57 3.02
C MET A 11 1.61 13.51 2.01
N HIS A 12 1.42 12.23 2.36
CA HIS A 12 1.74 11.11 1.50
C HIS A 12 0.90 11.13 0.20
N SER A 13 -0.39 11.46 0.28
CA SER A 13 -1.27 11.58 -0.88
C SER A 13 -0.91 12.75 -1.78
N ILE A 14 -0.58 13.92 -1.21
CA ILE A 14 -0.13 15.09 -2.00
C ILE A 14 1.16 14.77 -2.77
N LEU A 15 2.12 14.13 -2.12
CA LEU A 15 3.39 13.75 -2.76
C LEU A 15 3.22 12.67 -3.83
N ALA A 16 2.20 11.83 -3.71
CA ALA A 16 1.85 10.81 -4.70
C ALA A 16 1.06 11.38 -5.89
N ASP A 17 0.41 12.54 -5.74
CA ASP A 17 -0.48 13.11 -6.74
C ASP A 17 0.23 13.41 -8.07
N PRO A 18 -0.30 12.97 -9.22
CA PRO A 18 0.29 13.24 -10.53
C PRO A 18 0.43 14.73 -10.85
N ARG A 19 -0.46 15.58 -10.33
CA ARG A 19 -0.40 17.04 -10.54
C ARG A 19 0.81 17.64 -9.83
N PHE A 20 1.06 17.20 -8.58
CA PHE A 20 2.25 17.60 -7.83
C PHE A 20 3.52 17.16 -8.56
N LYS A 21 3.59 15.91 -9.01
CA LYS A 21 4.73 15.36 -9.75
C LYS A 21 5.01 16.14 -11.04
N THR A 22 3.96 16.44 -11.80
CA THR A 22 4.08 17.24 -13.04
C THR A 22 4.55 18.67 -12.76
N TRP A 23 4.01 19.31 -11.72
CA TRP A 23 4.44 20.65 -11.31
C TRP A 23 5.91 20.66 -10.88
N ALA A 24 6.30 19.72 -10.02
CA ALA A 24 7.67 19.61 -9.52
C ALA A 24 8.67 19.21 -10.63
N GLY A 25 8.30 18.32 -11.54
CA GLY A 25 9.10 17.95 -12.71
C GLY A 25 9.37 19.16 -13.62
N LYS A 26 8.37 20.00 -13.88
CA LYS A 26 8.54 21.26 -14.61
C LYS A 26 9.48 22.25 -13.91
N ARG A 27 9.51 22.24 -12.57
CA ARG A 27 10.30 23.19 -11.77
C ARG A 27 11.75 22.73 -11.56
N PHE A 28 11.97 21.43 -11.37
CA PHE A 28 13.27 20.85 -11.00
C PHE A 28 13.87 19.95 -12.10
N GLY A 29 13.15 19.70 -13.18
CA GLY A 29 13.63 18.96 -14.35
C GLY A 29 14.00 17.50 -14.08
N ASN A 30 14.86 16.94 -14.93
CA ASN A 30 15.23 15.52 -14.96
C ASN A 30 15.80 14.97 -13.64
N VAL A 31 16.37 15.83 -12.80
CA VAL A 31 16.86 15.40 -11.47
C VAL A 31 15.71 14.98 -10.60
N PHE A 32 14.62 15.77 -10.60
CA PHE A 32 13.41 15.42 -9.86
C PHE A 32 12.82 14.10 -10.36
N ASP A 33 12.69 13.91 -11.67
CA ASP A 33 12.08 12.71 -12.25
C ASP A 33 12.84 11.42 -11.89
N ARG A 34 14.15 11.49 -11.72
CA ARG A 34 14.97 10.35 -11.28
C ARG A 34 14.82 10.02 -9.81
N TRP A 35 14.76 11.04 -8.95
CA TRP A 35 14.88 10.86 -7.50
C TRP A 35 13.54 10.90 -6.78
N GLN A 36 12.47 11.41 -7.39
CA GLN A 36 11.17 11.64 -6.76
C GLN A 36 10.62 10.40 -6.05
N ARG A 37 10.74 9.22 -6.68
CA ARG A 37 10.17 7.99 -6.11
C ARG A 37 10.96 7.49 -4.92
N LEU A 38 12.30 7.54 -4.98
CA LEU A 38 13.13 7.20 -3.83
C LEU A 38 12.93 8.21 -2.70
N ALA A 39 12.94 9.51 -3.00
CA ALA A 39 12.70 10.56 -2.00
C ALA A 39 11.33 10.40 -1.33
N TYR A 40 10.29 10.08 -2.11
CA TYR A 40 8.96 9.78 -1.61
C TYR A 40 8.97 8.57 -0.66
N THR A 41 9.63 7.47 -1.04
CA THR A 41 9.73 6.27 -0.21
C THR A 41 10.49 6.54 1.09
N VAL A 42 11.63 7.24 1.02
CA VAL A 42 12.43 7.61 2.19
C VAL A 42 11.65 8.55 3.12
N LEU A 43 10.97 9.54 2.57
CA LEU A 43 10.16 10.46 3.36
C LEU A 43 9.00 9.74 4.05
N ALA A 44 8.33 8.81 3.35
CA ALA A 44 7.27 7.99 3.94
C ALA A 44 7.80 7.14 5.11
N LEU A 45 8.99 6.54 4.98
CA LEU A 45 9.64 5.78 6.06
C LEU A 45 10.00 6.69 7.24
N ILE A 46 10.53 7.88 6.98
CA ILE A 46 10.83 8.85 8.04
C ILE A 46 9.56 9.28 8.78
N MET A 47 8.48 9.54 8.05
CA MET A 47 7.20 9.97 8.64
C MET A 47 6.51 8.85 9.42
N ILE A 48 6.82 7.57 9.16
CA ILE A 48 6.23 6.47 9.93
C ILE A 48 6.85 6.33 11.32
N LEU A 49 8.09 6.79 11.53
CA LEU A 49 8.79 6.68 12.83
C LEU A 49 8.07 7.43 13.97
N PRO A 50 7.69 8.71 13.83
CA PRO A 50 6.91 9.40 14.85
C PRO A 50 5.53 8.75 15.07
N PHE A 51 4.93 8.18 14.03
CA PHE A 51 3.68 7.44 14.17
C PHE A 51 3.85 6.21 15.07
N ILE A 52 4.90 5.41 14.86
CA ILE A 52 5.22 4.25 15.69
C ILE A 52 5.46 4.71 17.14
N TYR A 53 6.25 5.78 17.35
CA TYR A 53 6.47 6.32 18.68
C TYR A 53 5.18 6.72 19.38
N ILE A 54 4.30 7.46 18.71
CA ILE A 54 2.99 7.87 19.24
C ILE A 54 2.14 6.63 19.54
N PHE A 55 2.12 5.65 18.64
CA PHE A 55 1.32 4.43 18.77
C PHE A 55 1.70 3.62 20.03
N VAL A 56 3.01 3.44 20.28
CA VAL A 56 3.49 2.68 21.46
C VAL A 56 3.44 3.49 22.76
N SER A 57 3.49 4.83 22.69
CA SER A 57 3.52 5.72 23.86
C SER A 57 2.13 6.05 24.41
N LEU A 58 1.08 5.89 23.62
CA LEU A 58 -0.29 6.17 24.06
C LEU A 58 -0.80 5.07 25.00
N PRO A 59 -1.53 5.43 26.07
CA PRO A 59 -2.26 4.45 26.86
C PRO A 59 -3.14 3.59 25.96
N ASP A 60 -3.10 2.27 26.16
CA ASP A 60 -3.86 1.33 25.34
C ASP A 60 -4.68 0.38 26.20
N ARG A 61 -5.75 -0.14 25.66
CA ARG A 61 -6.66 -1.08 26.32
C ARG A 61 -6.86 -2.29 25.43
N ILE A 62 -6.63 -3.48 25.99
CA ILE A 62 -6.95 -4.74 25.33
C ILE A 62 -8.47 -4.86 25.22
N LEU A 63 -8.95 -5.07 23.99
CA LEU A 63 -10.37 -5.31 23.70
C LEU A 63 -10.70 -6.79 23.72
N TYR A 64 -9.85 -7.61 23.08
CA TYR A 64 -9.95 -9.06 23.13
C TYR A 64 -8.59 -9.73 22.88
N ILE A 65 -8.50 -10.95 23.35
CA ILE A 65 -7.43 -11.90 23.01
C ILE A 65 -8.12 -13.17 22.53
N VAL A 66 -7.76 -13.63 21.35
CA VAL A 66 -8.27 -14.90 20.80
C VAL A 66 -7.70 -16.05 21.63
N SER A 67 -8.55 -16.91 22.20
CA SER A 67 -8.11 -18.06 22.98
C SER A 67 -7.50 -19.16 22.10
N TRP A 68 -6.69 -20.03 22.71
CA TRP A 68 -6.20 -21.23 22.06
C TRP A 68 -7.34 -22.23 21.78
N PRO A 69 -7.43 -22.92 20.61
CA PRO A 69 -6.48 -22.93 19.48
C PRO A 69 -6.68 -21.82 18.45
N GLY A 70 -7.70 -20.98 18.59
CA GLY A 70 -8.02 -19.90 17.65
C GLY A 70 -6.85 -18.92 17.46
N MET A 71 -6.08 -18.64 18.53
CA MET A 71 -4.87 -17.80 18.46
C MET A 71 -3.83 -18.37 17.47
N GLY A 72 -3.60 -19.68 17.49
CA GLY A 72 -2.70 -20.34 16.56
C GLY A 72 -3.18 -20.22 15.11
N LEU A 73 -4.49 -20.39 14.89
CA LEU A 73 -5.07 -20.24 13.55
C LEU A 73 -4.96 -18.81 13.02
N THR A 74 -5.36 -17.82 13.83
CA THR A 74 -5.27 -16.40 13.40
C THR A 74 -3.82 -15.96 13.15
N ALA A 75 -2.88 -16.38 14.01
CA ALA A 75 -1.45 -16.10 13.81
C ALA A 75 -0.91 -16.76 12.53
N ALA A 76 -1.28 -18.00 12.24
CA ALA A 76 -0.91 -18.68 11.01
C ALA A 76 -1.49 -17.97 9.77
N CYS A 77 -2.76 -17.57 9.80
CA CYS A 77 -3.39 -16.81 8.73
C CYS A 77 -2.74 -15.43 8.55
N GLN A 78 -2.35 -14.76 9.64
CA GLN A 78 -1.62 -13.50 9.61
C GLN A 78 -0.24 -13.67 8.95
N ALA A 79 0.50 -14.73 9.30
CA ALA A 79 1.77 -15.06 8.67
C ALA A 79 1.61 -15.34 7.16
N LEU A 80 0.58 -16.08 6.76
CA LEU A 80 0.26 -16.32 5.35
C LEU A 80 -0.08 -15.02 4.61
N ALA A 81 -0.84 -14.11 5.22
CA ALA A 81 -1.13 -12.79 4.66
C ALA A 81 0.15 -11.97 4.45
N ALA A 82 1.10 -12.01 5.41
CA ALA A 82 2.40 -11.35 5.26
C ALA A 82 3.24 -11.96 4.12
N ILE A 83 3.27 -13.28 4.00
CA ILE A 83 3.97 -13.98 2.91
C ILE A 83 3.35 -13.62 1.55
N ALA A 84 2.01 -13.60 1.46
CA ALA A 84 1.31 -13.23 0.24
C ALA A 84 1.54 -11.75 -0.14
N LEU A 85 1.59 -10.85 0.85
CA LEU A 85 1.95 -9.45 0.66
C LEU A 85 3.35 -9.30 0.06
N LEU A 86 4.34 -9.98 0.62
CA LEU A 86 5.72 -9.97 0.12
C LEU A 86 5.82 -10.58 -1.28
N ALA A 87 5.07 -11.64 -1.56
CA ALA A 87 5.04 -12.26 -2.87
C ALA A 87 4.38 -11.35 -3.92
N ALA A 88 3.28 -10.66 -3.56
CA ALA A 88 2.65 -9.66 -4.43
C ALA A 88 3.60 -8.47 -4.71
N LEU A 89 4.33 -8.01 -3.69
CA LEU A 89 5.34 -6.96 -3.84
C LEU A 89 6.49 -7.37 -4.77
N ARG A 90 6.90 -8.65 -4.72
CA ARG A 90 7.91 -9.18 -5.66
C ARG A 90 7.41 -9.20 -7.11
N GLN A 91 6.12 -9.44 -7.34
CA GLN A 91 5.52 -9.43 -8.67
C GLN A 91 5.53 -8.04 -9.32
N THR A 92 5.38 -6.97 -8.54
CA THR A 92 5.50 -5.59 -9.04
C THR A 92 6.94 -5.11 -9.22
N GLY A 93 7.92 -5.86 -8.72
CA GLY A 93 9.34 -5.49 -8.70
C GLY A 93 9.67 -4.58 -7.50
N ILE A 94 10.36 -5.15 -6.51
CA ILE A 94 10.74 -4.42 -5.28
C ILE A 94 11.59 -3.19 -5.61
N THR A 95 12.54 -3.32 -6.53
CA THR A 95 13.44 -2.25 -6.95
C THR A 95 12.71 -1.11 -7.64
N TYR A 96 11.70 -1.45 -8.45
CA TYR A 96 10.79 -0.49 -9.06
C TYR A 96 9.92 0.21 -8.01
N PHE A 97 9.34 -0.56 -7.09
CA PHE A 97 8.51 -0.04 -6.00
C PHE A 97 9.28 0.94 -5.11
N LEU A 98 10.52 0.64 -4.75
CA LEU A 98 11.40 1.49 -3.95
C LEU A 98 11.96 2.71 -4.69
N GLY A 99 11.82 2.79 -6.01
CA GLY A 99 12.34 3.89 -6.81
C GLY A 99 13.82 3.74 -7.21
N LEU A 100 14.41 2.56 -7.03
CA LEU A 100 15.84 2.32 -7.33
C LEU A 100 16.09 2.17 -8.85
N GLU A 101 15.11 1.66 -9.59
CA GLU A 101 15.24 1.50 -11.05
C GLU A 101 15.17 2.84 -11.79
N GLN A 102 14.36 3.77 -11.28
CA GLN A 102 14.21 5.10 -11.86
C GLN A 102 15.51 5.90 -11.80
N ILE A 103 16.38 5.63 -10.82
CA ILE A 103 17.70 6.26 -10.70
C ILE A 103 18.64 5.77 -11.82
N LYS A 104 18.55 4.47 -12.15
CA LYS A 104 19.44 3.83 -13.13
C LYS A 104 18.99 4.04 -14.58
N ARG A 105 17.69 4.13 -14.81
CA ARG A 105 17.07 4.28 -16.13
C ARG A 105 16.06 5.42 -16.07
N ALA A 106 16.24 6.45 -16.88
CA ALA A 106 15.18 7.42 -17.14
C ALA A 106 14.05 6.66 -17.86
N SER A 107 12.97 6.39 -17.12
CA SER A 107 11.66 5.94 -17.62
C SER A 107 11.67 4.80 -18.65
N ALA A 108 11.57 3.55 -18.16
CA ALA A 108 10.77 2.56 -18.88
C ALA A 108 9.62 2.18 -17.93
N PRO A 109 8.37 2.44 -18.29
CA PRO A 109 7.25 1.85 -17.55
C PRO A 109 7.42 0.33 -17.64
N GLY A 110 7.43 -0.35 -16.49
CA GLY A 110 7.20 -1.79 -16.47
C GLY A 110 5.82 -2.03 -17.10
N GLY A 111 5.64 -3.08 -17.89
CA GLY A 111 4.33 -3.43 -18.43
C GLY A 111 3.30 -3.64 -17.31
N LEU A 112 2.01 -3.55 -17.64
CA LEU A 112 0.93 -3.80 -16.70
C LEU A 112 1.01 -5.24 -16.14
N VAL A 113 1.16 -5.38 -14.83
CA VAL A 113 1.19 -6.69 -14.17
C VAL A 113 -0.24 -7.19 -13.99
N THR A 114 -0.60 -8.27 -14.68
CA THR A 114 -1.95 -8.86 -14.65
C THR A 114 -1.95 -10.34 -14.27
N SER A 115 -0.78 -10.92 -13.96
CA SER A 115 -0.58 -12.34 -13.62
C SER A 115 -0.40 -12.56 -12.12
N GLY A 116 -0.40 -13.82 -11.68
CA GLY A 116 -0.21 -14.18 -10.29
C GLY A 116 -1.34 -13.66 -9.41
N PHE A 117 -1.05 -12.97 -8.31
CA PHE A 117 -2.08 -12.37 -7.45
C PHE A 117 -2.94 -11.33 -8.16
N TYR A 118 -2.36 -10.64 -9.15
CA TYR A 118 -3.06 -9.61 -9.93
C TYR A 118 -4.09 -10.18 -10.90
N CYS A 119 -4.13 -11.48 -11.17
CA CYS A 119 -5.23 -12.07 -11.91
C CYS A 119 -6.47 -12.34 -11.05
N HIS A 120 -6.32 -12.39 -9.73
CA HIS A 120 -7.42 -12.61 -8.79
C HIS A 120 -8.07 -11.32 -8.31
N HIS A 121 -7.27 -10.29 -8.04
CA HIS A 121 -7.72 -8.95 -7.65
C HIS A 121 -6.69 -7.89 -8.06
N ARG A 122 -7.18 -6.68 -8.36
CA ARG A 122 -6.31 -5.61 -8.91
C ARG A 122 -5.37 -5.00 -7.88
N ASN A 123 -5.71 -5.06 -6.59
CA ASN A 123 -4.97 -4.42 -5.51
C ASN A 123 -4.52 -5.41 -4.43
N PRO A 124 -3.69 -6.44 -4.78
CA PRO A 124 -3.28 -7.47 -3.84
C PRO A 124 -2.46 -6.93 -2.66
N LEU A 125 -1.65 -5.89 -2.86
CA LEU A 125 -0.86 -5.29 -1.80
C LEU A 125 -1.73 -4.73 -0.68
N PHE A 126 -2.74 -3.93 -1.03
CA PHE A 126 -3.67 -3.36 -0.04
C PHE A 126 -4.55 -4.43 0.60
N PHE A 127 -4.99 -5.43 -0.18
CA PHE A 127 -5.79 -6.53 0.33
C PHE A 127 -5.04 -7.36 1.37
N PHE A 128 -3.82 -7.82 1.06
CA PHE A 128 -3.04 -8.62 2.01
C PHE A 128 -2.53 -7.80 3.20
N ALA A 129 -2.25 -6.51 3.02
CA ALA A 129 -1.93 -5.62 4.14
C ALA A 129 -3.14 -5.46 5.09
N ALA A 130 -4.34 -5.27 4.56
CA ALA A 130 -5.56 -5.23 5.38
C ALA A 130 -5.79 -6.56 6.10
N LEU A 131 -5.68 -7.70 5.41
CA LEU A 131 -5.80 -9.01 6.06
C LEU A 131 -4.78 -9.19 7.18
N PHE A 132 -3.53 -8.82 6.98
CA PHE A 132 -2.48 -8.89 7.99
C PHE A 132 -2.86 -8.11 9.25
N LEU A 133 -3.41 -6.91 9.09
CA LEU A 133 -3.83 -6.06 10.22
C LEU A 133 -5.03 -6.65 10.97
N TRP A 134 -6.05 -7.11 10.25
CA TRP A 134 -7.29 -7.59 10.85
C TRP A 134 -7.19 -9.02 11.42
N LEU A 135 -6.22 -9.81 11.01
CA LEU A 135 -5.98 -11.17 11.55
C LEU A 135 -5.16 -11.18 12.84
N SER A 136 -4.90 -10.02 13.46
CA SER A 136 -4.18 -9.95 14.73
C SER A 136 -4.90 -10.75 15.83
N PRO A 137 -4.23 -11.71 16.50
CA PRO A 137 -4.84 -12.48 17.57
C PRO A 137 -5.10 -11.67 18.84
N ILE A 138 -4.47 -10.52 18.98
CA ILE A 138 -4.66 -9.57 20.07
C ILE A 138 -5.14 -8.26 19.48
N MET A 139 -6.29 -7.78 19.90
CA MET A 139 -6.84 -6.50 19.49
C MET A 139 -6.88 -5.53 20.66
N THR A 140 -6.27 -4.39 20.46
CA THR A 140 -6.31 -3.27 21.39
C THR A 140 -7.12 -2.12 20.81
N LEU A 141 -7.48 -1.15 21.63
CA LEU A 141 -8.22 0.03 21.18
C LEU A 141 -7.40 0.85 20.16
N ASN A 142 -6.10 1.05 20.43
CA ASN A 142 -5.22 1.76 19.52
C ASN A 142 -5.05 0.99 18.20
N LEU A 143 -4.88 -0.34 18.27
CA LEU A 143 -4.77 -1.19 17.09
C LEU A 143 -6.06 -1.19 16.25
N LEU A 144 -7.25 -1.28 16.90
CA LEU A 144 -8.52 -1.20 16.19
C LEU A 144 -8.68 0.14 15.47
N ALA A 145 -8.38 1.25 16.15
CA ALA A 145 -8.44 2.58 15.53
C ALA A 145 -7.46 2.69 14.36
N PHE A 146 -6.25 2.16 14.50
CA PHE A 146 -5.27 2.11 13.40
C PHE A 146 -5.77 1.26 12.22
N ASN A 147 -6.32 0.06 12.48
CA ASN A 147 -6.82 -0.83 11.45
C ASN A 147 -7.95 -0.20 10.63
N ILE A 148 -8.87 0.52 11.28
CA ILE A 148 -9.94 1.26 10.61
C ILE A 148 -9.34 2.36 9.72
N LEU A 149 -8.46 3.19 10.28
CA LEU A 149 -7.82 4.28 9.53
C LEU A 149 -6.98 3.76 8.35
N ALA A 150 -6.19 2.70 8.57
CA ALA A 150 -5.39 2.07 7.54
C ALA A 150 -6.27 1.46 6.42
N THR A 151 -7.39 0.81 6.78
CA THR A 151 -8.32 0.23 5.80
C THR A 151 -8.93 1.31 4.91
N VAL A 152 -9.40 2.41 5.50
CA VAL A 152 -9.91 3.57 4.74
C VAL A 152 -8.81 4.15 3.84
N TYR A 153 -7.60 4.28 4.36
CA TYR A 153 -6.47 4.79 3.62
C TYR A 153 -6.06 3.88 2.45
N PHE A 154 -6.06 2.56 2.65
CA PHE A 154 -5.79 1.57 1.58
C PHE A 154 -6.85 1.63 0.49
N TYR A 155 -8.12 1.82 0.86
CA TYR A 155 -9.19 1.98 -0.12
C TYR A 155 -8.99 3.24 -0.99
N ILE A 156 -8.70 4.38 -0.35
CA ILE A 156 -8.40 5.64 -1.05
C ILE A 156 -7.14 5.49 -1.91
N GLY A 157 -6.08 4.87 -1.37
CA GLY A 157 -4.85 4.60 -2.09
C GLY A 157 -5.07 3.76 -3.34
N ALA A 158 -5.89 2.70 -3.24
CA ALA A 158 -6.24 1.87 -4.38
C ALA A 158 -7.00 2.64 -5.47
N LEU A 159 -7.91 3.56 -5.09
CA LEU A 159 -8.59 4.43 -6.06
C LEU A 159 -7.60 5.35 -6.80
N HIS A 160 -6.64 5.93 -6.09
CA HIS A 160 -5.58 6.76 -6.68
C HIS A 160 -4.67 5.95 -7.61
N GLU A 161 -4.30 4.74 -7.20
CA GLU A 161 -3.49 3.84 -8.02
C GLU A 161 -4.22 3.45 -9.32
N GLU A 162 -5.52 3.12 -9.23
CA GLU A 162 -6.35 2.84 -10.41
C GLU A 162 -6.44 4.03 -11.37
N GLN A 163 -6.53 5.26 -10.87
CA GLN A 163 -6.51 6.47 -11.70
C GLN A 163 -5.16 6.64 -12.40
N SER A 164 -4.06 6.39 -11.69
CA SER A 164 -2.72 6.48 -12.25
C SER A 164 -2.48 5.41 -13.32
N LEU A 165 -2.90 4.16 -13.06
CA LEU A 165 -2.79 3.07 -14.02
C LEU A 165 -3.68 3.30 -15.26
N MET A 166 -4.86 3.89 -15.08
CA MET A 166 -5.72 4.28 -16.20
C MET A 166 -5.08 5.37 -17.06
N ALA A 167 -4.40 6.34 -16.46
CA ALA A 167 -3.69 7.39 -17.18
C ALA A 167 -2.45 6.86 -17.92
N GLU A 168 -1.78 5.83 -17.37
CA GLU A 168 -0.55 5.25 -17.91
C GLU A 168 -0.83 4.21 -19.00
N PHE A 169 -1.77 3.28 -18.77
CA PHE A 169 -2.03 2.12 -19.64
C PHE A 169 -3.35 2.24 -20.45
N GLY A 170 -4.20 3.22 -20.15
CA GLY A 170 -5.42 3.51 -20.91
C GLY A 170 -6.32 2.31 -21.18
N PRO A 171 -6.60 1.96 -22.48
CA PRO A 171 -7.50 0.88 -22.85
C PRO A 171 -7.08 -0.50 -22.34
N GLU A 172 -5.78 -0.76 -22.18
CA GLU A 172 -5.26 -2.01 -21.64
C GLU A 172 -5.69 -2.20 -20.19
N TYR A 173 -5.54 -1.15 -19.36
CA TYR A 173 -6.00 -1.17 -17.98
C TYR A 173 -7.52 -1.25 -17.88
N GLU A 174 -8.25 -0.56 -18.75
CA GLU A 174 -9.71 -0.63 -18.80
C GLU A 174 -10.22 -2.06 -19.07
N ALA A 175 -9.60 -2.77 -20.01
CA ALA A 175 -9.92 -4.16 -20.31
C ALA A 175 -9.60 -5.09 -19.13
N TYR A 176 -8.51 -4.86 -18.43
CA TYR A 176 -8.15 -5.57 -17.21
C TYR A 176 -9.16 -5.29 -16.07
N LYS A 177 -9.54 -4.03 -15.86
CA LYS A 177 -10.52 -3.59 -14.86
C LYS A 177 -11.90 -4.24 -15.02
N LYS A 178 -12.34 -4.48 -16.26
CA LYS A 178 -13.61 -5.17 -16.56
C LYS A 178 -13.58 -6.65 -16.16
N ARG A 179 -12.42 -7.29 -16.12
CA ARG A 179 -12.26 -8.72 -15.87
C ARG A 179 -11.92 -9.08 -14.44
N VAL A 180 -11.21 -8.21 -13.74
CA VAL A 180 -10.65 -8.49 -12.42
C VAL A 180 -11.23 -7.52 -11.40
N PRO A 181 -11.78 -8.01 -10.26
CA PRO A 181 -12.36 -7.15 -9.22
C PRO A 181 -11.27 -6.40 -8.44
N MET A 182 -11.67 -5.34 -7.71
CA MET A 182 -10.76 -4.46 -6.99
C MET A 182 -10.06 -5.16 -5.82
N PHE A 183 -10.83 -5.79 -4.93
CA PHE A 183 -10.36 -6.42 -3.70
C PHE A 183 -10.81 -7.86 -3.54
N LEU A 184 -12.10 -8.16 -3.75
CA LEU A 184 -12.60 -9.52 -3.54
C LEU A 184 -11.96 -10.48 -4.56
N PRO A 185 -11.31 -11.57 -4.10
CA PRO A 185 -10.58 -12.42 -5.02
C PRO A 185 -11.53 -13.19 -5.95
N ARG A 186 -11.19 -13.17 -7.23
CA ARG A 186 -11.80 -14.02 -8.24
C ARG A 186 -11.16 -15.41 -8.18
N LEU A 187 -11.96 -16.46 -8.21
CA LEU A 187 -11.45 -17.85 -8.10
C LEU A 187 -10.75 -18.37 -9.37
N LYS A 188 -11.09 -17.80 -10.54
CA LYS A 188 -10.48 -18.21 -11.81
C LYS A 188 -9.67 -17.05 -12.41
N CYS A 189 -8.47 -17.30 -12.84
CA CYS A 189 -7.65 -16.42 -13.67
C CYS A 189 -8.07 -16.42 -15.14
#